data_4b405ab574352c44126edcd9e588a888
#
_entry.id   4b405ab574352c44126edcd9e588a888
#
_cell.length_a   1.000
_cell.length_b   1.000
_cell.length_c   1.000
_cell.angle_alpha   90.00
_cell.angle_beta   90.00
_cell.angle_gamma   90.00
#
_symmetry.space_group_name_H-M   'P 1'
#
loop_
_entity.id
_entity.type
_entity.pdbx_description
1 polymer ?
#
loop_
_entity_poly.entity_id
_entity_poly.type
_entity_poly.pdbx_seq_one_letter_code
_entity_poly.pdbx_strand_id
1 'polypeptide(L)'
;MLLQARRLGGRARARRGALMPIDLGWDIGGVHLKVACLRSGGGVPPRLVCRQEAFEIWRAPERLEARLRALLGEVLRDAGCAPGPQDAAPRHAVTMTAELSDVFPDRRTGVRSILASSARALGAPSGDRDPILVLGSDGDLLPMAEAGEAPQRVAAANWSASAWLAARLAARLEPAMEGSAALLIDVGSTTTDIIPLRDGGADAAGRTDLERLLSGELIYTGFLRTPPCAVADRVPLGEKACRVAPEAFTIMGDAYLLLGRIGAEQYTVPTPDGRGRGREESAARLARLVCAEPGDLGADRLLAMASFLEDRQTEEIAGGIRQVLSLRPCRATRAIVAGSGYFLAEAAARRTGLQPSRLSDLLPSLGDGWDAMAPAAALALRLAEARGARDLIPERRT
;
A
#
# COMPACT_ATOMS: atom_id res chain seq x y z
N MET A 1 -38.61 58.96 -38.62
CA MET A 1 -37.21 58.74 -38.13
C MET A 1 -37.11 57.42 -37.51
N LEU A 2 -36.58 56.41 -38.24
CA LEU A 2 -36.40 55.02 -37.80
C LEU A 2 -34.99 54.86 -37.27
N LEU A 3 -34.85 54.52 -36.02
CA LEU A 3 -33.58 54.13 -35.37
C LEU A 3 -33.40 52.59 -35.44
N GLN A 4 -32.44 52.19 -36.26
CA GLN A 4 -32.00 50.76 -36.35
C GLN A 4 -31.23 50.34 -35.11
N ALA A 5 -31.76 49.37 -34.40
CA ALA A 5 -31.03 48.65 -33.35
C ALA A 5 -30.03 47.62 -33.95
N ARG A 6 -28.74 47.90 -33.86
CA ARG A 6 -27.67 46.94 -34.17
C ARG A 6 -27.66 45.82 -33.14
N ARG A 7 -28.01 44.61 -33.56
CA ARG A 7 -27.76 43.37 -32.79
C ARG A 7 -26.27 43.07 -32.84
N LEU A 8 -25.60 43.21 -31.67
CA LEU A 8 -24.27 42.67 -31.45
C LEU A 8 -24.42 41.17 -31.14
N GLY A 9 -24.16 40.35 -32.16
CA GLY A 9 -24.04 38.91 -32.01
C GLY A 9 -22.72 38.55 -31.35
N GLY A 10 -22.68 38.50 -30.01
CA GLY A 10 -21.58 37.93 -29.27
C GLY A 10 -21.61 36.40 -29.45
N ARG A 11 -20.78 35.87 -30.36
CA ARG A 11 -20.48 34.43 -30.39
C ARG A 11 -19.81 34.07 -29.07
N ALA A 12 -20.54 33.42 -28.20
CA ALA A 12 -19.96 32.72 -27.05
C ALA A 12 -18.91 31.73 -27.61
N ARG A 13 -17.63 32.06 -27.45
CA ARG A 13 -16.55 31.08 -27.66
C ARG A 13 -16.82 29.96 -26.68
N ALA A 14 -17.26 28.82 -27.20
CA ALA A 14 -17.25 27.57 -26.42
C ALA A 14 -15.85 27.43 -25.83
N ARG A 15 -15.72 27.50 -24.51
CA ARG A 15 -14.49 27.14 -23.80
C ARG A 15 -14.17 25.71 -24.23
N ARG A 16 -13.11 25.54 -25.00
CA ARG A 16 -12.53 24.21 -25.23
C ARG A 16 -12.41 23.60 -23.83
N GLY A 17 -13.11 22.48 -23.58
CA GLY A 17 -13.08 21.82 -22.31
C GLY A 17 -11.62 21.60 -21.90
N ALA A 18 -11.26 22.05 -20.72
CA ALA A 18 -9.90 21.79 -20.21
C ALA A 18 -9.71 20.27 -20.14
N LEU A 19 -8.60 19.77 -20.70
CA LEU A 19 -8.25 18.36 -20.64
C LEU A 19 -8.28 17.89 -19.18
N MET A 20 -8.91 16.73 -18.94
CA MET A 20 -8.98 16.15 -17.61
C MET A 20 -7.64 15.46 -17.29
N PRO A 21 -6.90 15.93 -16.29
CA PRO A 21 -5.64 15.30 -15.92
C PRO A 21 -5.85 13.90 -15.36
N ILE A 22 -4.92 13.00 -15.70
CA ILE A 22 -4.86 11.61 -15.23
C ILE A 22 -3.53 11.40 -14.55
N ASP A 23 -3.58 11.10 -13.26
CA ASP A 23 -2.40 10.84 -12.42
C ASP A 23 -2.43 9.39 -11.93
N LEU A 24 -1.37 8.63 -12.23
CA LEU A 24 -1.26 7.22 -11.87
C LEU A 24 -0.09 7.00 -10.92
N GLY A 25 -0.40 6.38 -9.79
CA GLY A 25 0.60 5.87 -8.85
C GLY A 25 0.72 4.36 -8.96
N TRP A 26 1.95 3.85 -8.95
CA TRP A 26 2.28 2.43 -9.09
C TRP A 26 3.10 1.96 -7.90
N ASP A 27 2.72 0.81 -7.32
CA ASP A 27 3.51 0.07 -6.33
C ASP A 27 3.83 -1.32 -6.92
N ILE A 28 5.08 -1.49 -7.37
CA ILE A 28 5.57 -2.72 -8.01
C ILE A 28 6.20 -3.61 -6.94
N GLY A 29 5.35 -4.43 -6.31
CA GLY A 29 5.77 -5.38 -5.28
C GLY A 29 6.23 -6.72 -5.86
N GLY A 30 6.95 -7.49 -5.04
CA GLY A 30 7.40 -8.84 -5.41
C GLY A 30 6.25 -9.84 -5.63
N VAL A 31 5.09 -9.61 -5.01
CA VAL A 31 3.92 -10.51 -5.01
C VAL A 31 2.72 -9.90 -5.71
N HIS A 32 2.60 -8.58 -5.70
CA HIS A 32 1.47 -7.85 -6.25
C HIS A 32 1.94 -6.64 -7.05
N LEU A 33 1.27 -6.38 -8.15
CA LEU A 33 1.28 -5.09 -8.85
C LEU A 33 0.04 -4.31 -8.40
N LYS A 34 0.25 -3.07 -7.97
CA LYS A 34 -0.83 -2.18 -7.54
C LYS A 34 -0.78 -0.89 -8.32
N VAL A 35 -1.93 -0.39 -8.73
CA VAL A 35 -2.07 0.88 -9.43
C VAL A 35 -3.27 1.64 -8.90
N ALA A 36 -3.09 2.95 -8.75
CA ALA A 36 -4.17 3.89 -8.45
C ALA A 36 -4.22 4.96 -9.56
N CYS A 37 -5.39 5.15 -10.14
CA CYS A 37 -5.67 6.16 -11.15
C CYS A 37 -6.53 7.26 -10.51
N LEU A 38 -6.00 8.45 -10.43
CA LEU A 38 -6.71 9.64 -9.96
C LEU A 38 -7.09 10.52 -11.15
N ARG A 39 -8.38 10.72 -11.30
CA ARG A 39 -8.95 11.67 -12.23
C ARG A 39 -9.51 12.88 -11.48
N SER A 40 -9.01 14.07 -11.74
CA SER A 40 -9.42 15.26 -11.02
C SER A 40 -9.35 16.50 -11.90
N GLY A 41 -10.22 17.49 -11.67
CA GLY A 41 -10.31 18.74 -12.42
C GLY A 41 -11.66 18.93 -13.10
N GLY A 42 -11.82 20.04 -13.87
CA GLY A 42 -13.04 20.31 -14.62
C GLY A 42 -14.29 20.61 -13.77
N GLY A 43 -14.16 20.85 -12.45
CA GLY A 43 -15.30 21.07 -11.56
C GLY A 43 -16.06 19.80 -11.17
N VAL A 44 -15.50 18.63 -11.46
CA VAL A 44 -16.07 17.31 -11.09
C VAL A 44 -15.36 16.81 -9.81
N PRO A 45 -16.07 16.14 -8.88
CA PRO A 45 -15.43 15.50 -7.73
C PRO A 45 -14.29 14.58 -8.17
N PRO A 46 -13.18 14.52 -7.40
CA PRO A 46 -12.06 13.65 -7.70
C PRO A 46 -12.53 12.18 -7.64
N ARG A 47 -12.04 11.37 -8.58
CA ARG A 47 -12.30 9.93 -8.60
C ARG A 47 -10.99 9.18 -8.55
N LEU A 48 -10.83 8.36 -7.52
CA LEU A 48 -9.73 7.42 -7.39
C LEU A 48 -10.22 6.01 -7.71
N VAL A 49 -9.52 5.33 -8.62
CA VAL A 49 -9.77 3.93 -8.97
C VAL A 49 -8.50 3.16 -8.71
N CYS A 50 -8.59 2.12 -7.88
CA CYS A 50 -7.46 1.29 -7.52
C CYS A 50 -7.61 -0.12 -8.08
N ARG A 51 -6.51 -0.72 -8.55
CA ARG A 51 -6.43 -2.11 -8.96
C ARG A 51 -5.21 -2.79 -8.40
N GLN A 52 -5.37 -4.04 -8.00
CA GLN A 52 -4.30 -4.93 -7.57
C GLN A 52 -4.36 -6.21 -8.38
N GLU A 53 -3.19 -6.72 -8.75
CA GLU A 53 -3.03 -8.00 -9.41
C GLU A 53 -1.95 -8.82 -8.70
N ALA A 54 -2.21 -10.12 -8.47
CA ALA A 54 -1.19 -11.05 -8.00
C ALA A 54 -0.16 -11.30 -9.12
N PHE A 55 1.09 -10.99 -8.84
CA PHE A 55 2.20 -11.17 -9.77
C PHE A 55 3.47 -11.52 -9.02
N GLU A 56 3.86 -12.79 -9.07
CA GLU A 56 5.10 -13.27 -8.45
C GLU A 56 6.28 -13.02 -9.39
N ILE A 57 6.96 -11.89 -9.20
CA ILE A 57 8.01 -11.43 -10.13
C ILE A 57 9.15 -12.45 -10.29
N TRP A 58 9.45 -13.24 -9.26
CA TRP A 58 10.52 -14.26 -9.31
C TRP A 58 10.21 -15.42 -10.24
N ARG A 59 8.95 -15.64 -10.61
CA ARG A 59 8.53 -16.72 -11.54
C ARG A 59 8.59 -16.31 -13.00
N ALA A 60 8.33 -15.03 -13.28
CA ALA A 60 8.19 -14.56 -14.66
C ALA A 60 8.54 -13.07 -14.79
N PRO A 61 9.77 -12.63 -14.44
CA PRO A 61 10.17 -11.23 -14.47
C PRO A 61 10.06 -10.62 -15.89
N GLU A 62 10.23 -11.43 -16.94
CA GLU A 62 10.09 -11.05 -18.35
C GLU A 62 8.65 -10.63 -18.72
N ARG A 63 7.66 -11.07 -17.96
CA ARG A 63 6.24 -10.72 -18.17
C ARG A 63 5.82 -9.40 -17.52
N LEU A 64 6.70 -8.78 -16.72
CA LEU A 64 6.37 -7.54 -15.97
C LEU A 64 5.87 -6.43 -16.90
N GLU A 65 6.56 -6.17 -18.01
CA GLU A 65 6.16 -5.15 -18.98
C GLU A 65 4.72 -5.39 -19.51
N ALA A 66 4.43 -6.61 -19.95
CA ALA A 66 3.13 -6.95 -20.51
C ALA A 66 2.01 -6.82 -19.45
N ARG A 67 2.29 -7.19 -18.20
CA ARG A 67 1.33 -7.07 -17.10
C ARG A 67 1.06 -5.61 -16.71
N LEU A 68 2.10 -4.79 -16.60
CA LEU A 68 1.95 -3.34 -16.35
C LEU A 68 1.11 -2.67 -17.44
N ARG A 69 1.36 -3.00 -18.71
CA ARG A 69 0.58 -2.48 -19.86
C ARG A 69 -0.88 -2.91 -19.81
N ALA A 70 -1.15 -4.16 -19.48
CA ALA A 70 -2.53 -4.67 -19.34
C ALA A 70 -3.27 -3.97 -18.19
N LEU A 71 -2.62 -3.88 -17.02
CA LEU A 71 -3.18 -3.26 -15.82
C LEU A 71 -3.43 -1.75 -16.02
N LEU A 72 -2.56 -1.05 -16.76
CA LEU A 72 -2.79 0.32 -17.19
C LEU A 72 -4.09 0.46 -18.01
N GLY A 73 -4.27 -0.39 -19.02
CA GLY A 73 -5.48 -0.39 -19.85
C GLY A 73 -6.75 -0.68 -19.04
N GLU A 74 -6.65 -1.56 -18.05
CA GLU A 74 -7.77 -1.90 -17.17
C GLU A 74 -8.15 -0.76 -16.24
N VAL A 75 -7.18 -0.18 -15.51
CA VAL A 75 -7.47 0.90 -14.56
C VAL A 75 -7.98 2.16 -15.26
N LEU A 76 -7.50 2.46 -16.47
CA LEU A 76 -8.00 3.57 -17.26
C LEU A 76 -9.46 3.35 -17.70
N ARG A 77 -9.83 2.14 -18.13
CA ARG A 77 -11.22 1.80 -18.45
C ARG A 77 -12.14 1.97 -17.25
N ASP A 78 -11.75 1.47 -16.09
CA ASP A 78 -12.55 1.58 -14.85
C ASP A 78 -12.68 3.03 -14.37
N ALA A 79 -11.65 3.84 -14.59
CA ALA A 79 -11.68 5.27 -14.30
C ALA A 79 -12.53 6.06 -15.29
N GLY A 80 -13.03 5.43 -16.36
CA GLY A 80 -13.77 6.10 -17.44
C GLY A 80 -12.88 7.01 -18.29
N CYS A 81 -11.58 6.71 -18.34
CA CYS A 81 -10.60 7.37 -19.21
C CYS A 81 -10.54 6.58 -20.52
N ALA A 82 -11.45 6.85 -21.44
CA ALA A 82 -11.31 6.38 -22.82
C ALA A 82 -10.22 7.21 -23.51
N PRO A 83 -9.36 6.62 -24.36
CA PRO A 83 -8.44 7.40 -25.17
C PRO A 83 -9.25 8.34 -26.07
N GLY A 84 -9.23 9.61 -25.75
CA GLY A 84 -10.03 10.62 -26.44
C GLY A 84 -9.38 12.01 -26.35
N PRO A 85 -9.76 12.94 -27.23
CA PRO A 85 -9.15 14.27 -27.30
C PRO A 85 -9.43 15.16 -26.07
N GLN A 86 -10.19 14.67 -25.09
CA GLN A 86 -10.54 15.41 -23.87
C GLN A 86 -9.72 15.00 -22.63
N ASP A 87 -8.92 13.94 -22.70
CA ASP A 87 -8.04 13.51 -21.60
C ASP A 87 -6.59 13.94 -21.90
N ALA A 88 -5.90 14.41 -20.85
CA ALA A 88 -4.48 14.68 -20.91
C ALA A 88 -3.69 13.37 -20.96
N ALA A 89 -2.49 13.41 -21.52
CA ALA A 89 -1.57 12.27 -21.43
C ALA A 89 -1.36 11.89 -19.95
N PRO A 90 -1.45 10.59 -19.59
CA PRO A 90 -1.26 10.14 -18.23
C PRO A 90 0.14 10.48 -17.70
N ARG A 91 0.22 10.86 -16.42
CA ARG A 91 1.50 10.98 -15.70
C ARG A 91 1.60 9.82 -14.71
N HIS A 92 2.81 9.33 -14.52
CA HIS A 92 3.06 8.17 -13.70
C HIS A 92 4.05 8.50 -12.58
N ALA A 93 3.78 7.98 -11.37
CA ALA A 93 4.78 7.88 -10.31
C ALA A 93 4.88 6.42 -9.89
N VAL A 94 6.11 5.93 -9.75
CA VAL A 94 6.41 4.53 -9.50
C VAL A 94 7.18 4.38 -8.20
N THR A 95 6.81 3.41 -7.39
CA THR A 95 7.65 2.86 -6.31
C THR A 95 7.77 1.35 -6.48
N MET A 96 8.75 0.74 -5.82
CA MET A 96 9.00 -0.68 -5.93
C MET A 96 9.47 -1.29 -4.61
N THR A 97 9.19 -2.60 -4.46
CA THR A 97 9.69 -3.47 -3.39
C THR A 97 10.04 -4.86 -3.94
N ALA A 98 10.09 -4.99 -5.26
CA ALA A 98 10.37 -6.25 -5.96
C ALA A 98 11.85 -6.43 -6.35
N GLU A 99 12.67 -5.40 -6.15
CA GLU A 99 14.06 -5.35 -6.61
C GLU A 99 15.02 -6.28 -5.84
N LEU A 100 14.63 -6.72 -4.64
CA LEU A 100 15.34 -7.72 -3.84
C LEU A 100 14.84 -9.15 -4.05
N SER A 101 13.98 -9.38 -5.06
CA SER A 101 13.55 -10.73 -5.41
C SER A 101 14.72 -11.58 -5.88
N ASP A 102 14.74 -12.87 -5.47
CA ASP A 102 15.81 -13.84 -5.76
C ASP A 102 16.12 -14.03 -7.26
N VAL A 103 15.22 -13.61 -8.15
CA VAL A 103 15.43 -13.61 -9.60
C VAL A 103 16.50 -12.62 -10.07
N PHE A 104 16.79 -11.61 -9.24
CA PHE A 104 17.81 -10.61 -9.55
C PHE A 104 19.09 -10.90 -8.75
N PRO A 105 20.28 -10.82 -9.39
CA PRO A 105 21.54 -11.11 -8.70
C PRO A 105 21.87 -10.08 -7.62
N ASP A 106 21.38 -8.86 -7.76
CA ASP A 106 21.55 -7.77 -6.80
C ASP A 106 20.46 -6.70 -6.95
N ARG A 107 20.35 -5.84 -5.94
CA ARG A 107 19.37 -4.74 -5.89
C ARG A 107 19.49 -3.77 -7.07
N ARG A 108 20.71 -3.44 -7.50
CA ARG A 108 20.95 -2.52 -8.63
C ARG A 108 20.35 -3.08 -9.91
N THR A 109 20.58 -4.36 -10.17
CA THR A 109 20.04 -5.07 -11.33
C THR A 109 18.52 -5.14 -11.25
N GLY A 110 17.95 -5.44 -10.08
CA GLY A 110 16.50 -5.45 -9.85
C GLY A 110 15.86 -4.10 -10.13
N VAL A 111 16.38 -3.01 -9.55
CA VAL A 111 15.88 -1.65 -9.80
C VAL A 111 15.92 -1.32 -11.28
N ARG A 112 17.05 -1.52 -11.95
CA ARG A 112 17.18 -1.20 -13.39
C ARG A 112 16.23 -2.02 -14.27
N SER A 113 16.04 -3.30 -13.96
CA SER A 113 15.12 -4.17 -14.68
C SER A 113 13.66 -3.70 -14.55
N ILE A 114 13.24 -3.36 -13.32
CA ILE A 114 11.88 -2.85 -13.06
C ILE A 114 11.66 -1.50 -13.76
N LEU A 115 12.63 -0.57 -13.66
CA LEU A 115 12.55 0.73 -14.34
C LEU A 115 12.47 0.57 -15.86
N ALA A 116 13.29 -0.30 -16.45
CA ALA A 116 13.26 -0.57 -17.88
C ALA A 116 11.90 -1.15 -18.34
N SER A 117 11.33 -2.08 -17.58
CA SER A 117 9.99 -2.63 -17.85
C SER A 117 8.91 -1.59 -17.73
N SER A 118 9.00 -0.72 -16.71
CA SER A 118 8.07 0.40 -16.49
C SER A 118 8.13 1.41 -17.65
N ALA A 119 9.34 1.77 -18.11
CA ALA A 119 9.50 2.69 -19.24
C ALA A 119 8.83 2.15 -20.52
N ARG A 120 9.04 0.86 -20.82
CA ARG A 120 8.44 0.24 -22.02
C ARG A 120 6.92 0.05 -21.89
N ALA A 121 6.41 -0.18 -20.68
CA ALA A 121 4.98 -0.42 -20.45
C ALA A 121 4.15 0.86 -20.40
N LEU A 122 4.67 1.89 -19.73
CA LEU A 122 3.91 3.09 -19.36
C LEU A 122 4.08 4.25 -20.37
N GLY A 123 4.93 4.07 -21.34
CA GLY A 123 5.10 4.99 -22.47
C GLY A 123 6.42 5.75 -22.46
N ALA A 124 6.90 6.05 -23.66
CA ALA A 124 8.08 6.88 -23.86
C ALA A 124 7.73 8.37 -23.64
N PRO A 125 8.72 9.19 -23.26
CA PRO A 125 8.54 10.64 -23.13
C PRO A 125 8.01 11.24 -24.45
N SER A 126 6.91 11.94 -24.37
CA SER A 126 6.45 12.82 -25.44
C SER A 126 6.74 14.26 -25.03
N GLY A 127 7.89 14.79 -25.43
CA GLY A 127 8.31 16.16 -25.14
C GLY A 127 9.37 16.28 -24.04
N ASP A 128 9.60 17.50 -23.55
CA ASP A 128 10.69 17.86 -22.61
C ASP A 128 10.49 17.39 -21.15
N ARG A 129 9.39 16.70 -20.83
CA ARG A 129 9.08 16.23 -19.48
C ARG A 129 9.09 14.71 -19.41
N ASP A 130 9.79 14.16 -18.44
CA ASP A 130 9.73 12.75 -18.12
C ASP A 130 8.31 12.40 -17.61
N PRO A 131 7.54 11.56 -18.32
CA PRO A 131 6.18 11.19 -17.91
C PRO A 131 6.17 10.27 -16.70
N ILE A 132 7.31 9.71 -16.32
CA ILE A 132 7.44 8.73 -15.23
C ILE A 132 8.42 9.26 -14.19
N LEU A 133 7.91 9.47 -12.99
CA LEU A 133 8.71 9.80 -11.81
C LEU A 133 8.85 8.59 -10.91
N VAL A 134 9.95 8.50 -10.17
CA VAL A 134 10.25 7.38 -9.27
C VAL A 134 10.42 7.90 -7.85
N LEU A 135 9.75 7.25 -6.91
CA LEU A 135 9.81 7.64 -5.49
C LEU A 135 11.14 7.22 -4.85
N GLY A 136 11.77 8.15 -4.17
CA GLY A 136 12.90 7.89 -3.28
C GLY A 136 12.48 7.61 -1.84
N SER A 137 13.34 6.90 -1.10
CA SER A 137 13.16 6.65 0.34
C SER A 137 13.26 7.93 1.20
N ASP A 138 13.81 9.00 0.64
CA ASP A 138 13.80 10.36 1.22
C ASP A 138 12.47 11.10 0.98
N GLY A 139 11.58 10.48 0.24
CA GLY A 139 10.29 11.05 -0.12
C GLY A 139 10.29 11.88 -1.40
N ASP A 140 11.39 12.08 -2.10
CA ASP A 140 11.43 12.83 -3.36
C ASP A 140 10.93 12.01 -4.55
N LEU A 141 10.39 12.71 -5.55
CA LEU A 141 10.07 12.14 -6.85
C LEU A 141 11.19 12.49 -7.84
N LEU A 142 11.88 11.48 -8.33
CA LEU A 142 13.05 11.59 -9.20
C LEU A 142 12.68 11.31 -10.66
N PRO A 143 13.29 11.96 -11.64
CA PRO A 143 13.27 11.48 -13.01
C PRO A 143 13.81 10.06 -13.12
N MET A 144 13.28 9.27 -14.05
CA MET A 144 13.63 7.85 -14.19
C MET A 144 15.14 7.63 -14.44
N ALA A 145 15.77 8.53 -15.20
CA ALA A 145 17.22 8.47 -15.47
C ALA A 145 18.03 8.60 -14.16
N GLU A 146 17.69 9.57 -13.31
CA GLU A 146 18.35 9.78 -12.01
C GLU A 146 18.13 8.59 -11.09
N ALA A 147 16.89 8.04 -11.05
CA ALA A 147 16.57 6.85 -10.26
C ALA A 147 17.42 5.63 -10.66
N GLY A 148 17.70 5.45 -11.96
CA GLY A 148 18.56 4.37 -12.47
C GLY A 148 20.02 4.47 -12.05
N GLU A 149 20.52 5.68 -11.80
CA GLU A 149 21.87 5.93 -11.31
C GLU A 149 21.99 5.84 -9.77
N ALA A 150 20.86 6.02 -9.06
CA ALA A 150 20.80 5.97 -7.59
C ALA A 150 19.88 4.85 -7.07
N PRO A 151 20.14 3.55 -7.40
CA PRO A 151 19.25 2.45 -7.09
C PRO A 151 18.96 2.28 -5.58
N GLN A 152 19.92 2.60 -4.70
CA GLN A 152 19.73 2.53 -3.25
C GLN A 152 18.70 3.56 -2.75
N ARG A 153 18.56 4.70 -3.45
CA ARG A 153 17.64 5.77 -3.06
C ARG A 153 16.19 5.43 -3.37
N VAL A 154 15.94 4.57 -4.37
CA VAL A 154 14.58 4.24 -4.84
C VAL A 154 14.13 2.84 -4.48
N ALA A 155 15.02 2.00 -3.98
CA ALA A 155 14.70 0.65 -3.54
C ALA A 155 13.86 0.67 -2.26
N ALA A 156 12.86 -0.21 -2.18
CA ALA A 156 11.97 -0.40 -1.02
C ALA A 156 11.41 0.92 -0.45
N ALA A 157 11.04 1.87 -1.33
CA ALA A 157 10.64 3.22 -0.94
C ALA A 157 9.12 3.39 -0.75
N ASN A 158 8.31 2.35 -0.94
CA ASN A 158 6.85 2.43 -0.92
C ASN A 158 6.27 3.00 0.38
N TRP A 159 6.87 2.67 1.53
CA TRP A 159 6.49 3.19 2.84
C TRP A 159 6.53 4.73 2.92
N SER A 160 7.46 5.37 2.20
CA SER A 160 7.60 6.83 2.21
C SER A 160 6.41 7.53 1.53
N ALA A 161 5.77 6.88 0.55
CA ALA A 161 4.53 7.38 -0.06
C ALA A 161 3.36 7.34 0.94
N SER A 162 3.13 6.19 1.58
CA SER A 162 2.10 6.04 2.60
C SER A 162 2.31 7.03 3.75
N ALA A 163 3.57 7.18 4.22
CA ALA A 163 3.94 8.07 5.30
C ALA A 163 3.73 9.56 4.93
N TRP A 164 4.07 9.95 3.71
CA TRP A 164 3.80 11.30 3.21
C TRP A 164 2.30 11.64 3.27
N LEU A 165 1.44 10.74 2.82
CA LEU A 165 -0.01 10.97 2.84
C LEU A 165 -0.55 10.95 4.28
N ALA A 166 -0.15 9.96 5.08
CA ALA A 166 -0.57 9.82 6.46
C ALA A 166 -0.18 11.04 7.30
N ALA A 167 1.03 11.59 7.12
CA ALA A 167 1.50 12.76 7.84
C ALA A 167 0.65 14.01 7.54
N ARG A 168 0.28 14.22 6.27
CA ARG A 168 -0.59 15.33 5.85
C ARG A 168 -2.00 15.21 6.41
N LEU A 169 -2.53 13.99 6.48
CA LEU A 169 -3.86 13.75 7.03
C LEU A 169 -3.85 13.79 8.56
N ALA A 170 -2.81 13.27 9.22
CA ALA A 170 -2.64 13.33 10.66
C ALA A 170 -2.57 14.80 11.17
N ALA A 171 -1.88 15.67 10.45
CA ALA A 171 -1.78 17.09 10.78
C ALA A 171 -3.14 17.82 10.83
N ARG A 172 -4.22 17.20 10.35
CA ARG A 172 -5.60 17.74 10.39
C ARG A 172 -6.41 17.26 11.58
N LEU A 173 -6.00 16.15 12.21
CA LEU A 173 -6.73 15.54 13.32
C LEU A 173 -6.51 16.24 14.65
N GLU A 174 -5.42 16.97 14.79
CA GLU A 174 -5.10 17.68 16.03
C GLU A 174 -4.76 19.15 15.76
N PRO A 175 -5.18 20.07 16.68
CA PRO A 175 -4.62 21.41 16.70
C PRO A 175 -3.11 21.28 16.90
N ALA A 176 -2.33 22.14 16.24
CA ALA A 176 -0.88 22.14 16.31
C ALA A 176 -0.42 22.41 17.75
N MET A 177 -0.30 21.36 18.54
CA MET A 177 0.56 21.41 19.70
C MET A 177 1.98 21.12 19.21
N GLU A 178 2.91 21.97 19.55
CA GLU A 178 4.33 21.78 19.26
C GLU A 178 4.76 20.39 19.77
N GLY A 179 5.24 19.54 18.87
CA GLY A 179 5.62 18.16 19.18
C GLY A 179 4.50 17.11 19.10
N SER A 180 3.29 17.43 18.57
CA SER A 180 2.29 16.39 18.29
C SER A 180 2.83 15.42 17.26
N ALA A 181 2.80 14.13 17.58
CA ALA A 181 3.26 13.05 16.73
C ALA A 181 2.17 11.98 16.58
N ALA A 182 2.12 11.36 15.43
CA ALA A 182 1.32 10.17 15.17
C ALA A 182 2.24 9.05 14.64
N LEU A 183 1.74 7.82 14.58
CA LEU A 183 2.40 6.74 13.86
C LEU A 183 1.56 6.38 12.63
N LEU A 184 2.21 6.11 11.50
CA LEU A 184 1.63 5.27 10.47
C LEU A 184 1.92 3.81 10.84
N ILE A 185 0.90 2.96 10.76
CA ILE A 185 1.03 1.50 10.86
C ILE A 185 0.38 0.91 9.61
N ASP A 186 1.20 0.48 8.66
CA ASP A 186 0.73 -0.10 7.38
C ASP A 186 1.03 -1.60 7.38
N VAL A 187 -0.02 -2.42 7.50
CA VAL A 187 0.09 -3.89 7.50
C VAL A 187 -0.25 -4.42 6.12
N GLY A 188 0.78 -4.80 5.39
CA GLY A 188 0.68 -5.44 4.08
C GLY A 188 0.53 -6.95 4.15
N SER A 189 0.57 -7.60 2.98
CA SER A 189 0.52 -9.07 2.89
C SER A 189 1.76 -9.77 3.46
N THR A 190 2.91 -9.10 3.48
CA THR A 190 4.22 -9.67 3.83
C THR A 190 4.87 -8.98 5.02
N THR A 191 4.76 -7.66 5.11
CA THR A 191 5.48 -6.80 6.05
C THR A 191 4.53 -5.82 6.74
N THR A 192 5.02 -5.25 7.83
CA THR A 192 4.38 -4.15 8.57
C THR A 192 5.36 -2.98 8.67
N ASP A 193 4.91 -1.81 8.26
CA ASP A 193 5.64 -0.55 8.38
C ASP A 193 5.10 0.25 9.57
N ILE A 194 5.99 0.73 10.45
CA ILE A 194 5.67 1.53 11.63
C ILE A 194 6.49 2.82 11.56
N ILE A 195 5.90 3.88 11.03
CA ILE A 195 6.62 5.10 10.71
C ILE A 195 6.17 6.26 11.60
N PRO A 196 7.09 6.88 12.37
CA PRO A 196 6.78 8.12 13.08
C PRO A 196 6.44 9.26 12.11
N LEU A 197 5.41 10.01 12.45
CA LEU A 197 4.94 11.16 11.70
C LEU A 197 5.08 12.40 12.58
N ARG A 198 5.78 13.42 12.09
CA ARG A 198 6.00 14.67 12.82
C ARG A 198 5.96 15.86 11.86
N ASP A 199 5.36 16.97 12.30
CA ASP A 199 5.33 18.24 11.57
C ASP A 199 4.84 18.13 10.12
N GLY A 200 3.89 17.20 9.87
CA GLY A 200 3.34 16.93 8.54
C GLY A 200 4.25 16.12 7.61
N GLY A 201 5.31 15.51 8.13
CA GLY A 201 6.26 14.66 7.41
C GLY A 201 6.51 13.30 8.08
N ALA A 202 7.19 12.42 7.36
CA ALA A 202 7.72 11.17 7.93
C ALA A 202 9.01 11.48 8.72
N ASP A 203 9.11 10.96 9.95
CA ASP A 203 10.29 11.08 10.83
C ASP A 203 10.96 9.70 11.01
N ALA A 204 11.17 8.98 9.91
CA ALA A 204 11.79 7.66 9.93
C ALA A 204 13.29 7.73 10.31
N ALA A 205 13.74 6.79 11.15
CA ALA A 205 15.15 6.64 11.53
C ALA A 205 15.96 5.94 10.44
N GLY A 206 15.36 4.92 9.80
CA GLY A 206 15.98 4.16 8.73
C GLY A 206 15.45 4.54 7.36
N ARG A 207 16.29 4.42 6.33
CA ARG A 207 15.90 4.61 4.92
C ARG A 207 15.97 3.31 4.13
N THR A 208 16.77 2.36 4.56
CA THR A 208 16.87 1.02 3.99
C THR A 208 16.10 0.01 4.84
N ASP A 209 15.72 -1.13 4.26
CA ASP A 209 15.04 -2.19 5.00
C ASP A 209 15.87 -2.67 6.21
N LEU A 210 17.19 -2.79 6.04
CA LEU A 210 18.08 -3.18 7.13
C LEU A 210 18.04 -2.19 8.30
N GLU A 211 18.15 -0.89 8.02
CA GLU A 211 18.08 0.16 9.05
C GLU A 211 16.71 0.16 9.73
N ARG A 212 15.64 -0.04 8.97
CA ARG A 212 14.27 -0.05 9.46
C ARG A 212 13.95 -1.33 10.26
N LEU A 213 14.53 -2.47 9.89
CA LEU A 213 14.49 -3.69 10.72
C LEU A 213 15.20 -3.48 12.06
N LEU A 214 16.33 -2.78 12.05
CA LEU A 214 17.07 -2.46 13.28
C LEU A 214 16.31 -1.48 14.19
N SER A 215 15.62 -0.51 13.62
CA SER A 215 14.85 0.49 14.38
C SER A 215 13.44 0.01 14.78
N GLY A 216 12.97 -1.11 14.25
CA GLY A 216 11.59 -1.60 14.43
C GLY A 216 10.57 -0.89 13.54
N GLU A 217 11.01 -0.02 12.63
CA GLU A 217 10.14 0.66 11.65
C GLU A 217 9.67 -0.26 10.52
N LEU A 218 10.32 -1.40 10.35
CA LEU A 218 9.91 -2.50 9.51
C LEU A 218 9.89 -3.79 10.34
N ILE A 219 8.77 -4.50 10.31
CA ILE A 219 8.64 -5.84 10.86
C ILE A 219 8.29 -6.78 9.71
N TYR A 220 9.01 -7.90 9.60
CA TYR A 220 8.77 -8.87 8.53
C TYR A 220 7.60 -9.81 8.88
N THR A 221 6.47 -9.20 9.22
CA THR A 221 5.20 -9.85 9.52
C THR A 221 4.06 -9.16 8.78
N GLY A 222 3.21 -9.93 8.11
CA GLY A 222 2.06 -9.42 7.35
C GLY A 222 0.88 -10.37 7.44
N PHE A 223 -0.29 -9.89 7.05
CA PHE A 223 -1.54 -10.62 7.32
C PHE A 223 -1.74 -11.89 6.46
N LEU A 224 -1.03 -12.07 5.35
CA LEU A 224 -1.18 -13.26 4.50
C LEU A 224 -0.01 -14.22 4.58
N ARG A 225 1.20 -13.75 4.23
CA ARG A 225 2.33 -14.62 3.90
C ARG A 225 3.14 -15.11 5.08
N THR A 226 3.00 -14.52 6.25
CA THR A 226 3.75 -14.93 7.43
C THR A 226 3.46 -16.38 7.78
N PRO A 227 4.49 -17.27 7.86
CA PRO A 227 4.30 -18.62 8.35
C PRO A 227 3.96 -18.62 9.86
N PRO A 228 2.94 -19.33 10.33
CA PRO A 228 2.59 -19.36 11.76
C PRO A 228 3.71 -19.83 12.67
N CYS A 229 4.63 -20.68 12.20
CA CYS A 229 5.80 -21.10 12.96
C CYS A 229 6.81 -19.96 13.23
N ALA A 230 6.74 -18.85 12.48
CA ALA A 230 7.50 -17.64 12.76
C ALA A 230 6.80 -16.74 13.81
N VAL A 231 5.50 -16.93 14.01
CA VAL A 231 4.70 -16.16 14.98
C VAL A 231 4.71 -16.79 16.37
N ALA A 232 4.70 -18.14 16.43
CA ALA A 232 4.70 -18.88 17.68
C ALA A 232 5.40 -20.23 17.54
N ASP A 233 6.14 -20.63 18.58
CA ASP A 233 6.75 -21.96 18.70
C ASP A 233 5.80 -23.01 19.28
N ARG A 234 4.67 -22.57 19.85
CA ARG A 234 3.63 -23.40 20.46
C ARG A 234 2.24 -22.79 20.24
N VAL A 235 1.23 -23.66 20.16
CA VAL A 235 -0.20 -23.28 20.09
C VAL A 235 -1.00 -24.06 21.13
N PRO A 236 -2.14 -23.53 21.62
CA PRO A 236 -2.99 -24.23 22.57
C PRO A 236 -3.76 -25.39 21.91
N LEU A 237 -3.75 -26.55 22.55
CA LEU A 237 -4.62 -27.68 22.24
C LEU A 237 -5.35 -28.12 23.54
N GLY A 238 -6.48 -27.49 23.82
CA GLY A 238 -7.15 -27.58 25.11
C GLY A 238 -6.27 -26.97 26.20
N GLU A 239 -6.02 -27.73 27.27
CA GLU A 239 -5.19 -27.28 28.40
C GLU A 239 -3.67 -27.45 28.17
N LYS A 240 -3.26 -28.02 27.04
CA LYS A 240 -1.87 -28.28 26.72
C LYS A 240 -1.34 -27.31 25.66
N ALA A 241 -0.06 -26.96 25.77
CA ALA A 241 0.67 -26.25 24.73
C ALA A 241 1.37 -27.25 23.79
N CYS A 242 0.96 -27.30 22.54
CA CYS A 242 1.55 -28.16 21.51
C CYS A 242 2.66 -27.41 20.78
N ARG A 243 3.81 -28.06 20.53
CA ARG A 243 4.83 -27.53 19.64
C ARG A 243 4.32 -27.44 18.21
N VAL A 244 4.72 -26.41 17.48
CA VAL A 244 4.43 -26.29 16.06
C VAL A 244 5.58 -26.87 15.22
N ALA A 245 5.24 -27.43 14.06
CA ALA A 245 6.21 -27.84 13.06
C ALA A 245 6.81 -26.61 12.39
N PRO A 246 8.15 -26.45 12.32
CA PRO A 246 8.80 -25.32 11.66
C PRO A 246 8.84 -25.52 10.13
N GLU A 247 7.67 -25.75 9.55
CA GLU A 247 7.47 -26.05 8.12
C GLU A 247 6.45 -25.07 7.51
N ALA A 248 6.57 -24.84 6.21
CA ALA A 248 5.67 -23.96 5.47
C ALA A 248 4.33 -24.63 5.11
N PHE A 249 3.71 -25.34 6.04
CA PHE A 249 2.43 -26.04 5.81
C PHE A 249 1.24 -25.08 5.66
N THR A 250 1.31 -23.93 6.28
CA THR A 250 0.24 -22.96 6.39
C THR A 250 0.81 -21.56 6.49
N ILE A 251 0.00 -20.55 6.17
CA ILE A 251 0.33 -19.12 6.34
C ILE A 251 -0.76 -18.43 7.16
N MET A 252 -0.49 -17.25 7.70
CA MET A 252 -1.44 -16.52 8.54
C MET A 252 -2.77 -16.25 7.84
N GLY A 253 -2.77 -16.12 6.49
CA GLY A 253 -3.98 -16.05 5.70
C GLY A 253 -4.99 -17.18 5.96
N ASP A 254 -4.51 -18.41 6.25
CA ASP A 254 -5.39 -19.54 6.60
C ASP A 254 -6.07 -19.32 7.96
N ALA A 255 -5.32 -18.84 8.95
CA ALA A 255 -5.87 -18.52 10.27
C ALA A 255 -6.93 -17.41 10.17
N TYR A 256 -6.64 -16.33 9.41
CA TYR A 256 -7.58 -15.21 9.24
C TYR A 256 -8.82 -15.57 8.45
N LEU A 257 -8.72 -16.46 7.48
CA LEU A 257 -9.87 -16.98 6.77
C LEU A 257 -10.77 -17.83 7.69
N LEU A 258 -10.19 -18.66 8.56
CA LEU A 258 -10.93 -19.43 9.56
C LEU A 258 -11.62 -18.54 10.60
N LEU A 259 -10.96 -17.46 11.02
CA LEU A 259 -11.54 -16.47 11.94
C LEU A 259 -12.59 -15.56 11.28
N GLY A 260 -12.72 -15.60 9.95
CA GLY A 260 -13.61 -14.69 9.21
C GLY A 260 -13.12 -13.24 9.17
N ARG A 261 -11.81 -13.02 9.38
CA ARG A 261 -11.18 -11.69 9.23
C ARG A 261 -11.04 -11.29 7.77
N ILE A 262 -10.88 -12.28 6.89
CA ILE A 262 -10.79 -12.12 5.45
C ILE A 262 -11.70 -13.10 4.73
N GLY A 263 -12.14 -12.72 3.51
CA GLY A 263 -12.79 -13.63 2.57
C GLY A 263 -11.77 -14.30 1.64
N ALA A 264 -12.23 -15.27 0.86
CA ALA A 264 -11.41 -16.01 -0.10
C ALA A 264 -10.83 -15.09 -1.20
N GLU A 265 -11.53 -14.01 -1.54
CA GLU A 265 -11.12 -12.99 -2.51
C GLU A 265 -9.92 -12.15 -2.02
N GLN A 266 -9.79 -11.97 -0.70
CA GLN A 266 -8.68 -11.27 -0.08
C GLN A 266 -7.45 -12.15 0.12
N TYR A 267 -7.59 -13.47 -0.02
CA TYR A 267 -6.48 -14.42 -0.01
C TYR A 267 -5.79 -14.44 -1.38
N THR A 268 -5.03 -13.41 -1.70
CA THR A 268 -4.51 -13.11 -3.04
C THR A 268 -3.18 -13.77 -3.37
N VAL A 269 -2.61 -14.56 -2.45
CA VAL A 269 -1.33 -15.25 -2.65
C VAL A 269 -1.55 -16.75 -2.93
N PRO A 270 -0.59 -17.47 -3.54
CA PRO A 270 -0.65 -18.92 -3.66
C PRO A 270 -0.74 -19.60 -2.29
N THR A 271 -1.51 -20.66 -2.23
CA THR A 271 -1.59 -21.50 -1.02
C THR A 271 -0.35 -22.39 -0.90
N PRO A 272 0.12 -22.70 0.30
CA PRO A 272 1.32 -23.53 0.49
C PRO A 272 1.25 -24.92 -0.17
N ASP A 273 0.06 -25.50 -0.25
CA ASP A 273 -0.17 -26.84 -0.80
C ASP A 273 -0.74 -26.84 -2.22
N GLY A 274 -0.92 -25.67 -2.83
CA GLY A 274 -1.51 -25.51 -4.18
C GLY A 274 -3.00 -25.81 -4.26
N ARG A 275 -3.68 -26.10 -3.14
CA ARG A 275 -5.13 -26.37 -3.09
C ARG A 275 -5.95 -25.08 -2.99
N GLY A 276 -7.28 -25.22 -2.86
CA GLY A 276 -8.23 -24.12 -2.76
C GLY A 276 -8.00 -23.18 -1.56
N ARG A 277 -8.69 -22.05 -1.60
CA ARG A 277 -8.69 -20.98 -0.59
C ARG A 277 -9.97 -20.99 0.25
N GLY A 278 -10.60 -22.16 0.40
CA GLY A 278 -11.80 -22.34 1.20
C GLY A 278 -11.48 -22.59 2.68
N ARG A 279 -12.53 -22.57 3.51
CA ARG A 279 -12.38 -22.83 4.95
C ARG A 279 -11.88 -24.24 5.25
N GLU A 280 -12.30 -25.24 4.48
CA GLU A 280 -11.91 -26.63 4.66
C GLU A 280 -10.43 -26.84 4.37
N GLU A 281 -9.93 -26.29 3.26
CA GLU A 281 -8.53 -26.39 2.88
C GLU A 281 -7.63 -25.59 3.84
N SER A 282 -8.08 -24.42 4.29
CA SER A 282 -7.38 -23.64 5.31
C SER A 282 -7.32 -24.35 6.64
N ALA A 283 -8.40 -25.03 7.05
CA ALA A 283 -8.42 -25.86 8.25
C ALA A 283 -7.45 -27.05 8.14
N ALA A 284 -7.39 -27.70 6.97
CA ALA A 284 -6.45 -28.79 6.72
C ALA A 284 -4.99 -28.33 6.78
N ARG A 285 -4.67 -27.16 6.22
CA ARG A 285 -3.33 -26.57 6.30
C ARG A 285 -2.97 -26.19 7.75
N LEU A 286 -3.90 -25.52 8.46
CA LEU A 286 -3.65 -25.13 9.85
C LEU A 286 -3.45 -26.34 10.79
N ALA A 287 -4.21 -27.44 10.60
CA ALA A 287 -4.04 -28.66 11.39
C ALA A 287 -2.64 -29.27 11.21
N ARG A 288 -2.06 -29.20 10.02
CA ARG A 288 -0.69 -29.68 9.75
C ARG A 288 0.39 -28.96 10.55
N LEU A 289 0.12 -27.73 11.02
CA LEU A 289 1.03 -27.01 11.90
C LEU A 289 1.40 -27.83 13.17
N VAL A 290 0.50 -28.71 13.62
CA VAL A 290 0.69 -29.62 14.74
C VAL A 290 0.69 -31.10 14.32
N CYS A 291 0.99 -31.37 13.04
CA CYS A 291 1.03 -32.71 12.45
C CYS A 291 -0.27 -33.53 12.62
N ALA A 292 -1.42 -32.85 12.53
CA ALA A 292 -2.76 -33.43 12.68
C ALA A 292 -3.64 -33.21 11.45
N GLU A 293 -4.81 -33.82 11.44
CA GLU A 293 -5.89 -33.57 10.51
C GLU A 293 -7.04 -32.81 11.19
N PRO A 294 -7.93 -32.11 10.43
CA PRO A 294 -9.06 -31.38 11.03
C PRO A 294 -9.95 -32.27 11.91
N GLY A 295 -10.13 -33.54 11.54
CA GLY A 295 -10.91 -34.51 12.30
C GLY A 295 -10.33 -34.84 13.68
N ASP A 296 -9.00 -34.78 13.84
CA ASP A 296 -8.34 -35.03 15.12
C ASP A 296 -8.52 -33.88 16.11
N LEU A 297 -8.65 -32.66 15.57
CA LEU A 297 -8.69 -31.44 16.39
C LEU A 297 -10.11 -30.95 16.65
N GLY A 298 -10.98 -31.02 15.66
CA GLY A 298 -12.29 -30.39 15.67
C GLY A 298 -12.23 -28.87 15.45
N ALA A 299 -13.36 -28.27 15.13
CA ALA A 299 -13.47 -26.86 14.76
C ALA A 299 -13.02 -25.91 15.88
N ASP A 300 -13.40 -26.21 17.14
CA ASP A 300 -13.11 -25.32 18.29
C ASP A 300 -11.62 -25.19 18.56
N ARG A 301 -10.85 -26.27 18.46
CA ARG A 301 -9.39 -26.23 18.66
C ARG A 301 -8.69 -25.51 17.50
N LEU A 302 -9.16 -25.70 16.27
CA LEU A 302 -8.62 -24.97 15.12
C LEU A 302 -8.88 -23.46 15.24
N LEU A 303 -10.07 -23.05 15.67
CA LEU A 303 -10.36 -21.64 15.93
C LEU A 303 -9.55 -21.08 17.11
N ALA A 304 -9.36 -21.87 18.17
CA ALA A 304 -8.51 -21.47 19.29
C ALA A 304 -7.04 -21.27 18.86
N MET A 305 -6.51 -22.18 18.04
CA MET A 305 -5.17 -22.03 17.44
C MET A 305 -5.06 -20.77 16.58
N ALA A 306 -6.04 -20.54 15.69
CA ALA A 306 -6.07 -19.38 14.82
C ALA A 306 -6.14 -18.06 15.63
N SER A 307 -6.99 -18.00 16.65
CA SER A 307 -7.11 -16.83 17.54
C SER A 307 -5.83 -16.56 18.35
N PHE A 308 -5.18 -17.62 18.82
CA PHE A 308 -3.90 -17.49 19.51
C PHE A 308 -2.81 -16.92 18.59
N LEU A 309 -2.76 -17.38 17.33
CA LEU A 309 -1.80 -16.89 16.34
C LEU A 309 -2.07 -15.41 15.98
N GLU A 310 -3.34 -15.03 15.84
CA GLU A 310 -3.73 -13.60 15.67
C GLU A 310 -3.24 -12.74 16.84
N ASP A 311 -3.43 -13.22 18.07
CA ASP A 311 -3.01 -12.52 19.29
C ASP A 311 -1.48 -12.36 19.34
N ARG A 312 -0.73 -13.41 19.02
CA ARG A 312 0.74 -13.39 18.97
C ARG A 312 1.26 -12.45 17.89
N GLN A 313 0.70 -12.48 16.69
CA GLN A 313 1.11 -11.56 15.61
C GLN A 313 0.77 -10.10 15.96
N THR A 314 -0.39 -9.85 16.57
CA THR A 314 -0.75 -8.54 17.08
C THR A 314 0.25 -8.04 18.13
N GLU A 315 0.71 -8.92 19.02
CA GLU A 315 1.71 -8.59 20.05
C GLU A 315 3.09 -8.31 19.45
N GLU A 316 3.48 -9.03 18.40
CA GLU A 316 4.71 -8.74 17.64
C GLU A 316 4.68 -7.31 17.06
N ILE A 317 3.58 -6.93 16.41
CA ILE A 317 3.41 -5.57 15.87
C ILE A 317 3.40 -4.55 17.01
N ALA A 318 2.71 -4.82 18.11
CA ALA A 318 2.71 -3.95 19.30
C ALA A 318 4.12 -3.82 19.91
N GLY A 319 4.92 -4.87 19.87
CA GLY A 319 6.34 -4.86 20.25
C GLY A 319 7.14 -3.87 19.40
N GLY A 320 6.96 -3.90 18.09
CA GLY A 320 7.58 -2.94 17.17
C GLY A 320 7.15 -1.49 17.43
N ILE A 321 5.86 -1.27 17.69
CA ILE A 321 5.36 0.07 18.07
C ILE A 321 6.09 0.57 19.31
N ARG A 322 6.21 -0.25 20.37
CA ARG A 322 6.93 0.12 21.60
C ARG A 322 8.42 0.38 21.33
N GLN A 323 9.06 -0.41 20.46
CA GLN A 323 10.46 -0.20 20.06
C GLN A 323 10.63 1.16 19.37
N VAL A 324 9.83 1.46 18.36
CA VAL A 324 9.86 2.75 17.65
C VAL A 324 9.66 3.92 18.59
N LEU A 325 8.65 3.86 19.48
CA LEU A 325 8.38 4.89 20.46
C LEU A 325 9.51 5.06 21.48
N SER A 326 10.23 3.99 21.82
CA SER A 326 11.37 4.06 22.75
C SER A 326 12.61 4.72 22.15
N LEU A 327 12.86 4.46 20.86
CA LEU A 327 14.00 5.04 20.13
C LEU A 327 13.76 6.51 19.74
N ARG A 328 12.51 6.85 19.53
CA ARG A 328 12.07 8.19 19.17
C ARG A 328 11.00 8.65 20.15
N PRO A 329 11.38 9.18 21.34
CA PRO A 329 10.40 9.64 22.31
C PRO A 329 9.54 10.73 21.68
N CYS A 330 8.37 10.35 21.23
CA CYS A 330 7.32 11.25 20.77
C CYS A 330 6.06 10.96 21.58
N ARG A 331 5.32 12.00 21.91
CA ARG A 331 4.02 11.85 22.59
C ARG A 331 2.95 11.50 21.56
N ALA A 332 3.15 10.37 20.83
CA ALA A 332 2.12 9.90 19.92
C ALA A 332 0.93 9.38 20.74
N THR A 333 -0.24 9.90 20.44
CA THR A 333 -1.52 9.43 20.99
C THR A 333 -2.37 8.76 19.92
N ARG A 334 -1.99 8.91 18.65
CA ARG A 334 -2.73 8.42 17.48
C ARG A 334 -1.90 7.53 16.59
N ALA A 335 -2.59 6.59 15.97
CA ALA A 335 -2.07 5.78 14.88
C ALA A 335 -2.94 5.97 13.62
N ILE A 336 -2.32 6.28 12.50
CA ILE A 336 -2.97 6.18 11.19
C ILE A 336 -2.74 4.75 10.70
N VAL A 337 -3.80 4.00 10.47
CA VAL A 337 -3.68 2.61 10.07
C VAL A 337 -4.03 2.43 8.59
N ALA A 338 -3.26 1.61 7.88
CA ALA A 338 -3.40 1.35 6.47
C ALA A 338 -3.06 -0.11 6.13
N GLY A 339 -3.18 -0.46 4.86
CA GLY A 339 -2.88 -1.79 4.34
C GLY A 339 -4.05 -2.75 4.43
N SER A 340 -3.94 -3.87 3.70
CA SER A 340 -4.99 -4.89 3.69
C SER A 340 -5.14 -5.61 5.04
N GLY A 341 -4.12 -5.56 5.91
CA GLY A 341 -4.14 -6.08 7.27
C GLY A 341 -4.48 -5.02 8.33
N TYR A 342 -5.19 -3.96 7.99
CA TYR A 342 -5.51 -2.83 8.89
C TYR A 342 -6.10 -3.26 10.23
N PHE A 343 -6.85 -4.37 10.30
CA PHE A 343 -7.42 -4.90 11.54
C PHE A 343 -6.35 -5.28 12.58
N LEU A 344 -5.19 -5.79 12.12
CA LEU A 344 -4.02 -6.05 12.98
C LEU A 344 -3.37 -4.75 13.45
N ALA A 345 -3.22 -3.79 12.53
CA ALA A 345 -2.69 -2.46 12.86
C ALA A 345 -3.53 -1.77 13.94
N GLU A 346 -4.87 -1.83 13.80
CA GLU A 346 -5.80 -1.30 14.81
C GLU A 346 -5.67 -1.99 16.16
N ALA A 347 -5.63 -3.31 16.15
CA ALA A 347 -5.51 -4.10 17.39
C ALA A 347 -4.18 -3.80 18.12
N ALA A 348 -3.07 -3.74 17.38
CA ALA A 348 -1.75 -3.42 17.92
C ALA A 348 -1.67 -1.97 18.44
N ALA A 349 -2.24 -1.01 17.70
CA ALA A 349 -2.33 0.38 18.15
C ALA A 349 -3.07 0.50 19.48
N ARG A 350 -4.27 -0.08 19.60
CA ARG A 350 -5.04 -0.08 20.84
C ARG A 350 -4.28 -0.75 21.99
N ARG A 351 -3.56 -1.83 21.74
CA ARG A 351 -2.73 -2.56 22.73
C ARG A 351 -1.58 -1.71 23.28
N THR A 352 -1.14 -0.73 22.52
CA THR A 352 -0.08 0.23 22.93
C THR A 352 -0.62 1.57 23.41
N GLY A 353 -1.93 1.70 23.60
CA GLY A 353 -2.57 2.93 24.08
C GLY A 353 -2.79 3.99 23.00
N LEU A 354 -2.49 3.69 21.74
CA LEU A 354 -2.74 4.61 20.64
C LEU A 354 -4.19 4.50 20.14
N GLN A 355 -4.74 5.64 19.70
CA GLN A 355 -6.06 5.70 19.07
C GLN A 355 -5.92 5.51 17.55
N PRO A 356 -6.39 4.39 16.96
CA PRO A 356 -6.30 4.18 15.54
C PRO A 356 -7.36 4.97 14.77
N SER A 357 -6.96 5.49 13.61
CA SER A 357 -7.85 6.05 12.58
C SER A 357 -7.45 5.45 11.24
N ARG A 358 -8.40 4.92 10.50
CA ARG A 358 -8.11 4.34 9.19
C ARG A 358 -7.78 5.44 8.18
N LEU A 359 -6.78 5.20 7.35
CA LEU A 359 -6.29 6.21 6.40
C LEU A 359 -7.39 6.62 5.40
N SER A 360 -8.21 5.67 4.92
CA SER A 360 -9.34 5.96 4.02
C SER A 360 -10.41 6.83 4.68
N ASP A 361 -10.67 6.67 5.99
CA ASP A 361 -11.68 7.45 6.72
C ASP A 361 -11.30 8.93 6.82
N LEU A 362 -9.99 9.23 6.74
CA LEU A 362 -9.48 10.60 6.78
C LEU A 362 -9.64 11.34 5.45
N LEU A 363 -9.92 10.62 4.37
CA LEU A 363 -10.14 11.19 3.05
C LEU A 363 -11.33 10.50 2.34
N PRO A 364 -12.54 10.61 2.90
CA PRO A 364 -13.73 9.89 2.41
C PRO A 364 -14.17 10.32 1.01
N SER A 365 -13.72 11.48 0.53
CA SER A 365 -13.98 11.96 -0.83
C SER A 365 -13.44 11.05 -1.93
N LEU A 366 -12.52 10.14 -1.61
CA LEU A 366 -11.95 9.17 -2.55
C LEU A 366 -12.63 7.79 -2.51
N GLY A 367 -13.62 7.60 -1.62
CA GLY A 367 -14.28 6.32 -1.40
C GLY A 367 -13.57 5.46 -0.35
N ASP A 368 -14.02 4.20 -0.20
CA ASP A 368 -13.53 3.29 0.82
C ASP A 368 -12.47 2.31 0.29
N GLY A 369 -11.64 1.80 1.18
CA GLY A 369 -10.74 0.66 0.93
C GLY A 369 -9.51 0.93 0.04
N TRP A 370 -9.31 2.15 -0.44
CA TRP A 370 -8.13 2.52 -1.22
C TRP A 370 -6.83 2.46 -0.41
N ASP A 371 -6.92 2.54 0.90
CA ASP A 371 -5.81 2.45 1.84
C ASP A 371 -5.14 1.06 1.86
N ALA A 372 -5.79 0.03 1.36
CA ALA A 372 -5.15 -1.26 1.05
C ALA A 372 -4.03 -1.14 -0.02
N MET A 373 -4.07 -0.05 -0.79
CA MET A 373 -3.10 0.31 -1.82
C MET A 373 -2.50 1.71 -1.55
N ALA A 374 -2.30 2.04 -0.27
CA ALA A 374 -1.87 3.36 0.17
C ALA A 374 -0.66 3.92 -0.58
N PRO A 375 0.44 3.17 -0.86
CA PRO A 375 1.56 3.70 -1.65
C PRO A 375 1.15 4.19 -3.03
N ALA A 376 0.39 3.39 -3.78
CA ALA A 376 -0.05 3.76 -5.12
C ALA A 376 -1.01 4.96 -5.10
N ALA A 377 -1.98 4.97 -4.18
CA ALA A 377 -2.92 6.07 -4.00
C ALA A 377 -2.20 7.38 -3.63
N ALA A 378 -1.24 7.31 -2.70
CA ALA A 378 -0.44 8.45 -2.29
C ALA A 378 0.37 9.05 -3.46
N LEU A 379 0.96 8.21 -4.31
CA LEU A 379 1.70 8.67 -5.49
C LEU A 379 0.80 9.38 -6.51
N ALA A 380 -0.40 8.86 -6.77
CA ALA A 380 -1.36 9.52 -7.64
C ALA A 380 -1.79 10.90 -7.10
N LEU A 381 -2.07 10.99 -5.79
CA LEU A 381 -2.39 12.25 -5.12
C LEU A 381 -1.21 13.24 -5.17
N ARG A 382 0.00 12.75 -4.99
CA ARG A 382 1.21 13.58 -5.02
C ARG A 382 1.48 14.18 -6.40
N LEU A 383 1.25 13.41 -7.48
CA LEU A 383 1.30 13.94 -8.84
C LEU A 383 0.27 15.04 -9.06
N ALA A 384 -0.96 14.84 -8.58
CA ALA A 384 -2.02 15.83 -8.69
C ALA A 384 -1.68 17.12 -7.91
N GLU A 385 -1.15 17.01 -6.71
CA GLU A 385 -0.71 18.15 -5.91
C GLU A 385 0.41 18.92 -6.61
N ALA A 386 1.41 18.25 -7.20
CA ALA A 386 2.53 18.86 -7.91
C ALA A 386 2.11 19.70 -9.12
N ARG A 387 0.91 19.49 -9.67
CA ARG A 387 0.32 20.34 -10.73
C ARG A 387 -0.65 21.41 -10.21
N GLY A 388 -0.75 21.57 -8.89
CA GLY A 388 -1.58 22.62 -8.28
C GLY A 388 -2.97 22.18 -7.83
N ALA A 389 -3.31 20.89 -7.85
CA ALA A 389 -4.58 20.37 -7.33
C ALA A 389 -4.53 20.24 -5.79
N ARG A 390 -4.34 21.37 -5.09
CA ARG A 390 -4.16 21.41 -3.62
C ARG A 390 -5.43 21.06 -2.84
N ASP A 391 -6.60 21.24 -3.42
CA ASP A 391 -7.89 20.99 -2.76
C ASP A 391 -8.19 19.51 -2.53
N LEU A 392 -7.44 18.58 -3.15
CA LEU A 392 -7.61 17.12 -3.01
C LEU A 392 -7.26 16.63 -1.60
N ILE A 393 -6.21 17.19 -1.03
CA ILE A 393 -5.82 17.02 0.36
C ILE A 393 -5.99 18.41 1.00
N PRO A 394 -7.15 18.74 1.54
CA PRO A 394 -7.40 20.09 2.04
C PRO A 394 -6.31 20.52 3.01
N GLU A 395 -5.78 21.73 2.81
CA GLU A 395 -4.84 22.35 3.73
C GLU A 395 -5.50 22.59 5.11
N ARG A 396 -4.68 22.70 6.13
CA ARG A 396 -5.11 23.04 7.49
C ARG A 396 -6.04 24.25 7.43
N ARG A 397 -7.22 24.17 8.04
CA ARG A 397 -7.96 25.39 8.37
C ARG A 397 -7.17 26.06 9.49
N THR A 398 -6.55 27.20 9.15
CA THR A 398 -5.88 28.09 10.10
C THR A 398 -6.86 28.64 11.13
#